data_83c9d5caa37e2f5bbe232672ee0d78d8
#
_entry.id   83c9d5caa37e2f5bbe232672ee0d78d8
#
_cell.length_a   1.000
_cell.length_b   1.000
_cell.length_c   1.000
_cell.angle_alpha   90.00
_cell.angle_beta   90.00
_cell.angle_gamma   90.00
#
_symmetry.space_group_name_H-M   'P 1'
#
loop_
_entity.id
_entity.type
_entity.pdbx_description
1 polymer ?
#
loop_
_entity_poly.entity_id
_entity_poly.type
_entity_poly.pdbx_seq_one_letter_code
_entity_poly.pdbx_strand_id
1 'polypeptide(L)'
;MRMSSPGINILLWALAALLISGCTNSKKTQDDSFFEKWREMAGESQGFSPPHKEALAEVTDIFTTMDLEEEEVSEPPRPLPTKPVTLKLRDVDVRIILRALATAADKNIIMSQNVRGSMNLNIQNAPWNEAFLSVMRTQGLTYDWEGSIIRVMSVDDMRKDIEIENVHNERVAIQAEARRMEPMQTSVVRIRYSKAELLKGNLERFLTRDQDGNIRGSVDVDEHSNALVIQAVADDTQRMLRLLQSLDQPRPQVLLKAHIVEATKDTARDLGVQWGGFFKSGRIGGGDDRFFVRDGTSISFPAALPPGEGATLDLMYGVLGGNILEFQLTALQSEGKLNILSSPSITTLDNQMAFTENGEKIPYLSRVDEGDPRVSFEDAVLRLEITPNIIDADQLRLAIKVLKDEVDTSRDVLGNPFIIKKQTQTNLVVADGETIVISGLTRERQSMSRDGVPGLKDVPGFGALFRRDLQSQFMEEVLIFITPHILPHRPPFNRNTQ
;
A
#
# COMPACT_ATOMS: atom_id res chain seq x y z
N MET A 1 1.06 4.07 91.24
CA MET A 1 0.43 5.27 90.68
C MET A 1 0.93 5.38 89.25
N ARG A 2 0.08 4.96 88.25
CA ARG A 2 0.39 5.00 86.81
C ARG A 2 -0.12 6.35 86.26
N MET A 3 0.79 7.22 85.88
CA MET A 3 0.49 8.43 85.15
C MET A 3 0.57 8.07 83.61
N SER A 4 -0.56 7.83 82.98
CA SER A 4 -0.66 7.79 81.56
C SER A 4 -0.74 9.19 81.01
N SER A 5 0.29 9.65 80.28
CA SER A 5 0.29 10.94 79.62
C SER A 5 -0.63 10.95 78.37
N PRO A 6 -1.64 11.81 78.36
CA PRO A 6 -2.61 11.85 77.22
C PRO A 6 -2.00 12.40 75.91
N GLY A 7 -0.80 12.96 75.97
CA GLY A 7 -0.15 13.57 74.83
C GLY A 7 0.34 12.59 73.69
N ILE A 8 0.71 11.37 74.10
CA ILE A 8 1.26 10.38 73.13
C ILE A 8 0.13 9.81 72.21
N ASN A 9 -1.08 9.64 72.75
CA ASN A 9 -2.21 9.14 71.95
C ASN A 9 -2.71 10.18 70.94
N ILE A 10 -2.65 11.47 71.25
CA ILE A 10 -3.04 12.53 70.31
C ILE A 10 -2.02 12.65 69.17
N LEU A 11 -0.73 12.47 69.43
CA LEU A 11 0.30 12.50 68.40
C LEU A 11 0.20 11.30 67.45
N LEU A 12 -0.11 10.10 67.99
CA LEU A 12 -0.34 8.91 67.18
C LEU A 12 -1.63 9.01 66.28
N TRP A 13 -2.69 9.63 66.83
CA TRP A 13 -3.90 9.88 66.03
C TRP A 13 -3.71 10.99 64.97
N ALA A 14 -2.90 12.02 65.26
CA ALA A 14 -2.55 13.06 64.30
C ALA A 14 -1.66 12.52 63.19
N LEU A 15 -0.71 11.62 63.50
CA LEU A 15 0.14 10.96 62.52
C LEU A 15 -0.65 9.99 61.62
N ALA A 16 -1.60 9.23 62.18
CA ALA A 16 -2.51 8.36 61.46
C ALA A 16 -3.45 9.16 60.53
N ALA A 17 -3.97 10.30 60.98
CA ALA A 17 -4.81 11.19 60.16
C ALA A 17 -4.03 11.86 59.01
N LEU A 18 -2.75 12.20 59.21
CA LEU A 18 -1.88 12.75 58.19
C LEU A 18 -1.54 11.71 57.11
N LEU A 19 -1.42 10.43 57.47
CA LEU A 19 -1.17 9.34 56.53
C LEU A 19 -2.42 8.99 55.71
N ILE A 20 -3.64 9.21 56.25
CA ILE A 20 -4.90 8.93 55.54
C ILE A 20 -5.29 10.08 54.58
N SER A 21 -4.91 11.33 54.91
CA SER A 21 -5.20 12.48 54.03
C SER A 21 -4.28 12.64 52.82
N GLY A 22 -3.17 11.91 52.77
CA GLY A 22 -2.23 11.95 51.63
C GLY A 22 -2.69 11.21 50.36
N CYS A 23 -3.79 10.45 50.41
CA CYS A 23 -4.17 9.54 49.30
C CYS A 23 -5.32 10.02 48.39
N THR A 24 -5.83 11.24 48.53
CA THR A 24 -6.96 11.70 47.74
C THR A 24 -6.70 13.01 47.00
N ASN A 25 -5.69 13.04 46.14
CA ASN A 25 -5.70 14.04 45.06
C ASN A 25 -4.86 13.54 43.89
N SER A 26 -5.38 12.55 43.18
CA SER A 26 -4.98 12.31 41.81
C SER A 26 -5.49 13.49 40.97
N LYS A 27 -4.74 14.58 40.91
CA LYS A 27 -4.90 15.55 39.83
C LYS A 27 -4.69 14.80 38.54
N LYS A 28 -5.75 14.68 37.73
CA LYS A 28 -5.60 14.41 36.30
C LYS A 28 -4.57 15.39 35.79
N THR A 29 -3.39 14.92 35.54
CA THR A 29 -2.29 15.73 35.02
C THR A 29 -2.66 16.17 33.62
N GLN A 30 -2.56 17.45 33.38
CA GLN A 30 -2.84 18.18 32.14
C GLN A 30 -1.94 17.73 30.98
N ASP A 31 -1.08 16.73 31.18
CA ASP A 31 -0.08 16.24 30.23
C ASP A 31 -0.57 15.12 29.29
N ASP A 32 -1.76 14.55 29.54
CA ASP A 32 -2.34 13.57 28.62
C ASP A 32 -2.92 14.22 27.36
N SER A 33 -3.08 15.56 27.34
CA SER A 33 -3.71 16.29 26.24
C SER A 33 -2.95 16.23 24.91
N PHE A 34 -1.61 16.08 24.95
CA PHE A 34 -0.83 15.98 23.70
C PHE A 34 -1.10 14.69 22.95
N PHE A 35 -1.07 13.56 23.65
CA PHE A 35 -1.26 12.25 23.03
C PHE A 35 -2.75 11.93 22.83
N GLU A 36 -3.64 12.41 23.72
CA GLU A 36 -5.09 12.32 23.53
C GLU A 36 -5.54 12.95 22.22
N LYS A 37 -5.00 14.13 21.86
CA LYS A 37 -5.27 14.77 20.58
C LYS A 37 -4.91 13.89 19.38
N TRP A 38 -3.75 13.23 19.42
CA TRP A 38 -3.32 12.34 18.35
C TRP A 38 -4.12 11.03 18.32
N ARG A 39 -4.52 10.52 19.49
CA ARG A 39 -5.38 9.33 19.59
C ARG A 39 -6.79 9.61 19.10
N GLU A 40 -7.34 10.78 19.41
CA GLU A 40 -8.63 11.24 18.90
C GLU A 40 -8.59 11.37 17.38
N MET A 41 -7.56 12.03 16.84
CA MET A 41 -7.32 12.13 15.40
C MET A 41 -7.13 10.74 14.74
N ALA A 42 -6.49 9.80 15.42
CA ALA A 42 -6.37 8.42 14.96
C ALA A 42 -7.72 7.68 14.94
N GLY A 43 -8.58 7.94 15.92
CA GLY A 43 -9.94 7.37 15.97
C GLY A 43 -10.86 7.90 14.87
N GLU A 44 -10.72 9.17 14.51
CA GLU A 44 -11.47 9.80 13.43
C GLU A 44 -10.95 9.42 12.03
N SER A 45 -9.65 9.15 11.92
CA SER A 45 -8.93 8.89 10.68
C SER A 45 -8.89 7.38 10.37
N GLN A 46 -10.05 6.77 10.09
CA GLN A 46 -10.13 5.33 9.81
C GLN A 46 -9.79 4.97 8.36
N GLY A 47 -9.59 5.95 7.48
CA GLY A 47 -9.46 5.72 6.05
C GLY A 47 -10.76 5.21 5.42
N PHE A 48 -10.86 5.24 4.11
CA PHE A 48 -12.02 4.71 3.39
C PHE A 48 -11.58 3.82 2.23
N SER A 49 -12.40 2.83 1.87
CA SER A 49 -12.26 2.14 0.59
C SER A 49 -12.98 2.97 -0.46
N PRO A 50 -12.30 3.35 -1.57
CA PRO A 50 -12.95 4.11 -2.62
C PRO A 50 -14.18 3.32 -3.13
N PRO A 51 -15.29 4.01 -3.45
CA PRO A 51 -16.44 3.36 -4.05
C PRO A 51 -16.01 2.72 -5.37
N HIS A 52 -16.52 1.53 -5.66
CA HIS A 52 -16.32 0.88 -6.95
C HIS A 52 -17.02 1.73 -8.03
N LYS A 53 -16.33 2.74 -8.54
CA LYS A 53 -16.69 3.35 -9.83
C LYS A 53 -16.27 2.30 -10.86
N GLU A 54 -17.21 1.79 -11.62
CA GLU A 54 -16.87 1.14 -12.89
C GLU A 54 -15.91 2.10 -13.58
N ALA A 55 -14.67 1.69 -13.70
CA ALA A 55 -13.71 2.41 -14.51
C ALA A 55 -14.24 2.32 -15.94
N LEU A 56 -15.03 3.30 -16.32
CA LEU A 56 -15.06 3.72 -17.70
C LEU A 56 -13.62 4.18 -17.95
N ALA A 57 -12.77 3.22 -18.34
CA ALA A 57 -11.70 3.57 -19.21
C ALA A 57 -12.39 4.26 -20.38
N GLU A 58 -12.45 5.58 -20.39
CA GLU A 58 -12.43 6.31 -21.63
C GLU A 58 -11.13 5.85 -22.29
N VAL A 59 -11.23 4.70 -22.95
CA VAL A 59 -10.38 4.42 -24.09
C VAL A 59 -10.76 5.54 -25.03
N THR A 60 -10.09 6.68 -24.88
CA THR A 60 -10.06 7.68 -25.94
C THR A 60 -9.53 6.87 -27.11
N ASP A 61 -10.45 6.48 -27.99
CA ASP A 61 -10.13 5.81 -29.24
C ASP A 61 -9.25 6.74 -30.07
N ILE A 62 -7.99 6.87 -29.66
CA ILE A 62 -6.92 7.53 -30.43
C ILE A 62 -6.73 6.75 -31.74
N PHE A 63 -7.31 5.56 -31.82
CA PHE A 63 -7.22 4.63 -32.95
C PHE A 63 -8.52 4.47 -33.74
N THR A 64 -9.59 5.18 -33.40
CA THR A 64 -10.88 5.06 -34.11
C THR A 64 -10.87 5.58 -35.56
N THR A 65 -9.72 5.98 -36.08
CA THR A 65 -9.53 6.23 -37.50
C THR A 65 -8.33 5.48 -38.10
N MET A 66 -7.94 4.36 -37.55
CA MET A 66 -7.48 3.30 -38.42
C MET A 66 -8.75 2.68 -38.98
N ASP A 67 -9.01 2.96 -40.28
CA ASP A 67 -9.67 2.00 -41.13
C ASP A 67 -8.90 0.67 -40.98
N LEU A 68 -9.19 -0.07 -39.90
CA LEU A 68 -9.23 -1.48 -40.02
C LEU A 68 -10.33 -1.65 -41.08
N GLU A 69 -9.94 -1.73 -42.37
CA GLU A 69 -10.70 -2.57 -43.28
C GLU A 69 -11.02 -3.78 -42.41
N GLU A 70 -12.27 -3.84 -41.95
CA GLU A 70 -12.81 -5.06 -41.37
C GLU A 70 -12.39 -6.10 -42.42
N GLU A 71 -11.42 -6.95 -42.07
CA GLU A 71 -11.35 -8.25 -42.70
C GLU A 71 -12.81 -8.73 -42.61
N GLU A 72 -13.50 -8.72 -43.74
CA GLU A 72 -14.82 -9.34 -43.86
C GLU A 72 -14.62 -10.76 -43.31
N VAL A 73 -14.84 -10.90 -42.03
CA VAL A 73 -15.07 -12.21 -41.44
C VAL A 73 -16.24 -12.73 -42.21
N SER A 74 -15.97 -13.60 -43.17
CA SER A 74 -16.98 -14.22 -43.99
C SER A 74 -18.05 -14.75 -43.04
N GLU A 75 -19.18 -14.02 -42.94
CA GLU A 75 -20.28 -14.47 -42.10
C GLU A 75 -20.59 -15.91 -42.52
N PRO A 76 -20.72 -16.82 -41.55
CA PRO A 76 -21.07 -18.20 -41.89
C PRO A 76 -22.32 -18.17 -42.78
N PRO A 77 -22.36 -18.96 -43.86
CA PRO A 77 -23.43 -18.89 -44.86
C PRO A 77 -24.78 -18.95 -44.17
N ARG A 78 -25.58 -17.88 -44.32
CA ARG A 78 -26.89 -17.79 -43.67
C ARG A 78 -27.79 -18.92 -44.18
N PRO A 79 -28.44 -19.69 -43.30
CA PRO A 79 -29.27 -20.79 -43.70
C PRO A 79 -30.46 -20.29 -44.55
N LEU A 80 -30.70 -20.96 -45.67
CA LEU A 80 -31.86 -20.70 -46.50
C LEU A 80 -33.15 -21.08 -45.76
N PRO A 81 -34.29 -20.40 -46.03
CA PRO A 81 -35.58 -20.73 -45.43
C PRO A 81 -35.99 -22.18 -45.66
N THR A 82 -36.60 -22.82 -44.69
CA THR A 82 -37.07 -24.23 -44.76
C THR A 82 -38.59 -24.35 -44.82
N LYS A 83 -39.35 -23.24 -44.98
CA LYS A 83 -40.79 -23.20 -45.02
C LYS A 83 -41.29 -24.04 -46.17
N PRO A 84 -42.29 -24.95 -46.04
CA PRO A 84 -42.82 -25.76 -47.14
C PRO A 84 -43.54 -24.90 -48.17
N VAL A 85 -43.29 -25.17 -49.47
CA VAL A 85 -43.89 -24.46 -50.62
C VAL A 85 -44.55 -25.43 -51.59
N THR A 86 -45.66 -24.97 -52.20
CA THR A 86 -46.36 -25.71 -53.22
C THR A 86 -46.52 -24.78 -54.43
N LEU A 87 -45.91 -25.14 -55.56
CA LEU A 87 -45.94 -24.38 -56.81
C LEU A 87 -46.19 -25.33 -58.02
N LYS A 88 -47.21 -25.04 -58.80
CA LYS A 88 -47.50 -25.77 -60.04
C LYS A 88 -47.53 -24.78 -61.21
N LEU A 89 -46.48 -24.76 -61.98
CA LEU A 89 -46.26 -23.81 -63.08
C LEU A 89 -45.81 -24.57 -64.30
N ARG A 90 -46.34 -24.21 -65.46
CA ARG A 90 -46.01 -24.82 -66.79
C ARG A 90 -45.47 -23.73 -67.69
N ASP A 91 -44.30 -23.97 -68.31
CA ASP A 91 -43.62 -23.10 -69.25
C ASP A 91 -43.57 -21.64 -68.80
N VAL A 92 -43.03 -21.42 -67.58
CA VAL A 92 -42.94 -20.10 -66.94
C VAL A 92 -41.49 -19.62 -66.88
N ASP A 93 -41.29 -18.32 -67.12
CA ASP A 93 -39.98 -17.67 -67.01
C ASP A 93 -39.45 -17.83 -65.58
N VAL A 94 -38.15 -18.17 -65.48
CA VAL A 94 -37.47 -18.41 -64.21
C VAL A 94 -37.54 -17.21 -63.26
N ARG A 95 -37.60 -15.99 -63.78
CA ARG A 95 -37.78 -14.76 -63.00
C ARG A 95 -39.11 -14.71 -62.27
N ILE A 96 -40.17 -15.21 -62.86
CA ILE A 96 -41.46 -15.29 -62.21
C ILE A 96 -41.46 -16.37 -61.14
N ILE A 97 -40.77 -17.49 -61.37
CA ILE A 97 -40.62 -18.58 -60.41
C ILE A 97 -39.87 -18.09 -59.20
N LEU A 98 -38.74 -17.39 -59.37
CA LEU A 98 -37.93 -16.84 -58.29
C LEU A 98 -38.71 -15.80 -57.50
N ARG A 99 -39.51 -14.93 -58.14
CA ARG A 99 -40.35 -13.96 -57.44
C ARG A 99 -41.46 -14.65 -56.65
N ALA A 100 -42.05 -15.71 -57.16
CA ALA A 100 -43.03 -16.51 -56.43
C ALA A 100 -42.41 -17.21 -55.22
N LEU A 101 -41.16 -17.74 -55.32
CA LEU A 101 -40.41 -18.30 -54.26
C LEU A 101 -40.04 -17.21 -53.19
N ALA A 102 -39.64 -16.03 -53.63
CA ALA A 102 -39.37 -14.90 -52.74
C ALA A 102 -40.59 -14.56 -51.88
N THR A 103 -41.72 -14.39 -52.47
CA THR A 103 -43.00 -14.10 -51.79
C THR A 103 -43.40 -15.22 -50.82
N ALA A 104 -43.21 -16.49 -51.19
CA ALA A 104 -43.59 -17.65 -50.37
C ALA A 104 -42.74 -17.73 -49.05
N ALA A 105 -41.49 -17.26 -49.08
CA ALA A 105 -40.57 -17.26 -47.91
C ALA A 105 -40.44 -15.92 -47.24
N ASP A 106 -41.13 -14.88 -47.71
CA ASP A 106 -41.00 -13.50 -47.24
C ASP A 106 -39.50 -13.02 -47.24
N LYS A 107 -38.88 -13.28 -48.42
CA LYS A 107 -37.47 -12.91 -48.65
C LYS A 107 -37.37 -11.98 -49.87
N ASN A 108 -36.40 -11.05 -49.78
CA ASN A 108 -36.07 -10.19 -50.90
C ASN A 108 -35.09 -10.92 -51.83
N ILE A 109 -35.43 -10.98 -53.13
CA ILE A 109 -34.55 -11.55 -54.14
C ILE A 109 -34.30 -10.49 -55.23
N ILE A 110 -33.02 -10.24 -55.52
CA ILE A 110 -32.56 -9.44 -56.67
C ILE A 110 -32.02 -10.40 -57.73
N MET A 111 -32.36 -10.15 -58.99
CA MET A 111 -31.97 -11.00 -60.14
C MET A 111 -31.11 -10.18 -61.10
N SER A 112 -29.97 -10.73 -61.52
CA SER A 112 -29.15 -10.18 -62.61
C SER A 112 -29.93 -10.17 -63.96
N GLN A 113 -29.52 -9.23 -64.80
CA GLN A 113 -30.14 -9.12 -66.14
C GLN A 113 -29.97 -10.38 -66.99
N ASN A 114 -28.97 -11.20 -66.74
CA ASN A 114 -28.64 -12.42 -67.47
C ASN A 114 -29.42 -13.66 -66.98
N VAL A 115 -30.24 -13.52 -65.94
CA VAL A 115 -31.11 -14.57 -65.45
C VAL A 115 -32.29 -14.72 -66.46
N ARG A 116 -32.21 -15.74 -67.31
CA ARG A 116 -33.22 -16.03 -68.40
C ARG A 116 -33.44 -17.54 -68.49
N GLY A 117 -34.62 -17.93 -68.93
CA GLY A 117 -34.95 -19.32 -69.13
C GLY A 117 -36.41 -19.58 -68.77
N SER A 118 -36.98 -20.63 -69.30
CA SER A 118 -38.30 -21.12 -68.90
C SER A 118 -38.20 -22.57 -68.43
N MET A 119 -39.08 -22.95 -67.51
CA MET A 119 -39.14 -24.34 -67.02
C MET A 119 -40.51 -24.73 -66.53
N ASN A 120 -40.74 -26.04 -66.49
CA ASN A 120 -41.94 -26.63 -65.91
C ASN A 120 -41.60 -26.97 -64.45
N LEU A 121 -42.43 -26.46 -63.54
CA LEU A 121 -42.22 -26.67 -62.10
C LEU A 121 -43.46 -27.28 -61.47
N ASN A 122 -43.32 -28.46 -60.87
CA ASN A 122 -44.39 -29.12 -60.12
C ASN A 122 -43.82 -29.55 -58.73
N ILE A 123 -43.95 -28.69 -57.78
CA ILE A 123 -43.46 -28.90 -56.39
C ILE A 123 -44.68 -28.94 -55.49
N GLN A 124 -44.76 -29.96 -54.62
CA GLN A 124 -45.83 -30.13 -53.63
C GLN A 124 -45.22 -30.35 -52.24
N ASN A 125 -45.52 -29.44 -51.36
CA ASN A 125 -45.11 -29.53 -49.95
C ASN A 125 -43.61 -29.82 -49.75
N ALA A 126 -42.74 -29.21 -50.58
CA ALA A 126 -41.27 -29.34 -50.42
C ALA A 126 -40.67 -28.15 -49.64
N PRO A 127 -39.55 -28.34 -48.88
CA PRO A 127 -38.85 -27.26 -48.21
C PRO A 127 -38.42 -26.22 -49.27
N TRP A 128 -38.52 -24.93 -48.88
CA TRP A 128 -38.17 -23.81 -49.74
C TRP A 128 -36.72 -23.88 -50.29
N ASN A 129 -35.77 -24.20 -49.37
CA ASN A 129 -34.35 -24.32 -49.73
C ASN A 129 -34.12 -25.37 -50.84
N GLU A 130 -34.80 -26.52 -50.78
CA GLU A 130 -34.65 -27.56 -51.75
C GLU A 130 -35.29 -27.12 -53.11
N ALA A 131 -36.45 -26.48 -53.02
CA ALA A 131 -37.13 -25.95 -54.21
C ALA A 131 -36.26 -24.88 -54.88
N PHE A 132 -35.72 -23.93 -54.13
CA PHE A 132 -34.86 -22.86 -54.63
C PHE A 132 -33.56 -23.41 -55.23
N LEU A 133 -32.83 -24.28 -54.53
CA LEU A 133 -31.57 -24.89 -55.01
C LEU A 133 -31.84 -25.75 -56.31
N SER A 134 -33.00 -26.44 -56.44
CA SER A 134 -33.34 -27.20 -57.62
C SER A 134 -33.59 -26.29 -58.85
N VAL A 135 -34.24 -25.15 -58.66
CA VAL A 135 -34.41 -24.16 -59.73
C VAL A 135 -33.04 -23.58 -60.12
N MET A 136 -32.19 -23.25 -59.17
CA MET A 136 -30.81 -22.73 -59.38
C MET A 136 -30.00 -23.72 -60.22
N ARG A 137 -29.93 -24.98 -59.80
CA ARG A 137 -29.17 -26.04 -60.49
C ARG A 137 -29.66 -26.31 -61.88
N THR A 138 -31.00 -26.37 -62.09
CA THR A 138 -31.59 -26.68 -63.39
C THR A 138 -31.32 -25.59 -64.42
N GLN A 139 -31.25 -24.33 -63.99
CA GLN A 139 -31.02 -23.17 -64.85
C GLN A 139 -29.60 -22.69 -64.93
N GLY A 140 -28.63 -23.37 -64.22
CA GLY A 140 -27.23 -22.97 -64.17
C GLY A 140 -27.02 -21.61 -63.48
N LEU A 141 -27.85 -21.30 -62.49
CA LEU A 141 -27.80 -20.08 -61.72
C LEU A 141 -27.11 -20.33 -60.38
N THR A 142 -26.51 -19.27 -59.80
CA THR A 142 -25.95 -19.26 -58.46
C THR A 142 -26.60 -18.15 -57.69
N TYR A 143 -26.36 -18.13 -56.36
CA TYR A 143 -26.85 -17.08 -55.48
C TYR A 143 -25.78 -16.69 -54.48
N ASP A 144 -25.88 -15.45 -54.00
CA ASP A 144 -25.08 -14.91 -52.92
C ASP A 144 -25.94 -14.09 -51.99
N TRP A 145 -25.49 -13.88 -50.71
CA TRP A 145 -26.18 -13.05 -49.75
C TRP A 145 -25.58 -11.66 -49.72
N GLU A 146 -26.34 -10.64 -50.09
CA GLU A 146 -26.01 -9.25 -49.89
C GLU A 146 -26.83 -8.71 -48.70
N GLY A 147 -26.27 -8.77 -47.50
CA GLY A 147 -26.99 -8.41 -46.28
C GLY A 147 -28.22 -9.31 -46.05
N SER A 148 -29.46 -8.78 -46.16
CA SER A 148 -30.72 -9.51 -46.00
C SER A 148 -31.36 -9.95 -47.35
N ILE A 149 -30.69 -9.70 -48.48
CA ILE A 149 -31.18 -9.90 -49.81
C ILE A 149 -30.44 -11.08 -50.47
N ILE A 150 -31.18 -11.96 -51.16
CA ILE A 150 -30.60 -13.04 -51.96
C ILE A 150 -30.39 -12.52 -53.36
N ARG A 151 -29.18 -12.40 -53.81
CA ARG A 151 -28.83 -12.03 -55.18
C ARG A 151 -28.67 -13.29 -56.01
N VAL A 152 -29.52 -13.42 -57.07
CA VAL A 152 -29.42 -14.52 -57.98
C VAL A 152 -28.76 -14.04 -59.26
N MET A 153 -27.78 -14.80 -59.73
CA MET A 153 -26.94 -14.44 -60.87
C MET A 153 -26.58 -15.68 -61.70
N SER A 154 -26.16 -15.47 -62.95
CA SER A 154 -25.53 -16.52 -63.72
C SER A 154 -24.13 -16.84 -63.28
N VAL A 155 -23.60 -18.02 -63.60
CA VAL A 155 -22.19 -18.39 -63.31
C VAL A 155 -21.20 -17.40 -63.96
N ASP A 156 -21.58 -16.85 -65.14
CA ASP A 156 -20.74 -15.87 -65.83
C ASP A 156 -20.74 -14.50 -65.15
N ASP A 157 -21.81 -14.08 -64.50
CA ASP A 157 -21.89 -12.87 -63.71
C ASP A 157 -21.04 -13.04 -62.43
N MET A 158 -21.11 -14.20 -61.77
CA MET A 158 -20.29 -14.49 -60.61
C MET A 158 -18.79 -14.47 -60.94
N ARG A 159 -18.40 -14.99 -62.11
CA ARG A 159 -16.98 -14.90 -62.53
C ARG A 159 -16.52 -13.46 -62.70
N LYS A 160 -17.36 -12.58 -63.23
CA LYS A 160 -17.06 -11.16 -63.39
C LYS A 160 -16.94 -10.46 -62.01
N ASP A 161 -17.82 -10.81 -61.07
CA ASP A 161 -17.74 -10.26 -59.70
C ASP A 161 -16.40 -10.67 -59.02
N ILE A 162 -16.01 -11.94 -59.11
CA ILE A 162 -14.70 -12.44 -58.63
C ILE A 162 -13.52 -11.72 -59.32
N GLU A 163 -13.64 -11.47 -60.64
CA GLU A 163 -12.59 -10.75 -61.36
C GLU A 163 -12.45 -9.28 -60.92
N ILE A 164 -13.59 -8.62 -60.66
CA ILE A 164 -13.62 -7.25 -60.12
C ILE A 164 -12.98 -7.22 -58.71
N GLU A 165 -13.30 -8.18 -57.85
CA GLU A 165 -12.75 -8.30 -56.51
C GLU A 165 -11.24 -8.57 -56.55
N ASN A 166 -10.78 -9.44 -57.42
CA ASN A 166 -9.35 -9.68 -57.63
C ASN A 166 -8.61 -8.41 -58.09
N VAL A 167 -9.17 -7.63 -59.00
CA VAL A 167 -8.60 -6.34 -59.44
C VAL A 167 -8.61 -5.34 -58.32
N HIS A 168 -9.63 -5.35 -57.44
CA HIS A 168 -9.66 -4.50 -56.26
C HIS A 168 -8.54 -4.88 -55.28
N ASN A 169 -8.40 -6.17 -54.97
CA ASN A 169 -7.35 -6.71 -54.12
C ASN A 169 -5.94 -6.43 -54.67
N GLU A 170 -5.76 -6.56 -56.01
CA GLU A 170 -4.50 -6.19 -56.65
C GLU A 170 -4.19 -4.69 -56.51
N ARG A 171 -5.20 -3.81 -56.62
CA ARG A 171 -5.02 -2.37 -56.38
C ARG A 171 -4.62 -2.08 -54.96
N VAL A 172 -5.26 -2.71 -53.97
CA VAL A 172 -4.93 -2.57 -52.54
C VAL A 172 -3.49 -3.05 -52.31
N ALA A 173 -3.09 -4.20 -52.88
CA ALA A 173 -1.74 -4.71 -52.78
C ALA A 173 -0.71 -3.74 -53.41
N ILE A 174 -0.97 -3.20 -54.60
CA ILE A 174 -0.07 -2.20 -55.24
C ILE A 174 0.03 -0.91 -54.41
N GLN A 175 -1.09 -0.46 -53.86
CA GLN A 175 -1.07 0.72 -52.97
C GLN A 175 -0.28 0.46 -51.66
N ALA A 176 -0.43 -0.72 -51.06
CA ALA A 176 0.33 -1.15 -49.92
C ALA A 176 1.84 -1.25 -50.24
N GLU A 177 2.17 -1.76 -51.44
CA GLU A 177 3.58 -1.81 -51.88
C GLU A 177 4.15 -0.42 -52.20
N ALA A 178 3.38 0.48 -52.79
CA ALA A 178 3.77 1.86 -53.01
C ALA A 178 4.04 2.60 -51.67
N ARG A 179 3.19 2.38 -50.66
CA ARG A 179 3.42 2.92 -49.28
C ARG A 179 4.69 2.34 -48.66
N ARG A 180 5.04 1.07 -48.96
CA ARG A 180 6.30 0.46 -48.52
C ARG A 180 7.53 1.02 -49.20
N MET A 181 7.40 1.61 -50.38
CA MET A 181 8.52 2.26 -51.08
C MET A 181 8.69 3.74 -50.72
N GLU A 182 7.84 4.30 -49.87
CA GLU A 182 7.99 5.69 -49.43
C GLU A 182 9.35 5.94 -48.79
N PRO A 183 10.00 7.08 -49.07
CA PRO A 183 11.29 7.40 -48.48
C PRO A 183 11.12 7.62 -46.96
N MET A 184 12.07 7.11 -46.18
CA MET A 184 12.13 7.35 -44.74
C MET A 184 12.47 8.81 -44.46
N GLN A 185 11.75 9.41 -43.52
CA GLN A 185 11.98 10.77 -43.06
C GLN A 185 12.62 10.70 -41.66
N THR A 186 13.55 11.62 -41.39
CA THR A 186 14.15 11.76 -40.06
C THR A 186 13.53 12.94 -39.37
N SER A 187 12.94 12.71 -38.20
CA SER A 187 12.35 13.72 -37.35
C SER A 187 13.01 13.71 -35.97
N VAL A 188 13.33 14.89 -35.46
CA VAL A 188 13.90 15.03 -34.10
C VAL A 188 12.85 15.65 -33.21
N VAL A 189 12.44 14.92 -32.16
CA VAL A 189 11.40 15.34 -31.22
C VAL A 189 11.98 15.48 -29.82
N ARG A 190 11.96 16.69 -29.27
CA ARG A 190 12.44 16.95 -27.92
C ARG A 190 11.34 16.63 -26.93
N ILE A 191 11.64 15.76 -25.95
CA ILE A 191 10.75 15.37 -24.86
C ILE A 191 10.91 16.33 -23.70
N ARG A 192 9.78 16.79 -23.14
CA ARG A 192 9.76 17.84 -22.10
C ARG A 192 9.57 17.31 -20.69
N TYR A 193 8.65 16.39 -20.49
CA TYR A 193 8.19 15.95 -19.17
C TYR A 193 8.63 14.51 -18.84
N SER A 194 8.74 13.67 -19.86
CA SER A 194 9.17 12.28 -19.74
C SER A 194 10.66 12.12 -20.08
N LYS A 195 11.20 10.95 -19.82
CA LYS A 195 12.55 10.56 -20.31
C LYS A 195 12.41 9.90 -21.67
N ALA A 196 13.19 10.35 -22.65
CA ALA A 196 13.17 9.81 -24.02
C ALA A 196 13.45 8.30 -24.04
N GLU A 197 14.35 7.80 -23.16
CA GLU A 197 14.68 6.39 -23.01
C GLU A 197 13.46 5.50 -22.71
N LEU A 198 12.56 5.96 -21.84
CA LEU A 198 11.35 5.20 -21.48
C LEU A 198 10.33 5.12 -22.63
N LEU A 199 10.35 6.10 -23.53
CA LEU A 199 9.40 6.18 -24.64
C LEU A 199 9.89 5.40 -25.88
N LYS A 200 11.21 5.24 -26.05
CA LYS A 200 11.84 4.53 -27.18
C LYS A 200 11.21 3.15 -27.42
N GLY A 201 11.20 2.29 -26.40
CA GLY A 201 10.71 0.92 -26.53
C GLY A 201 9.22 0.80 -26.89
N ASN A 202 8.43 1.80 -26.52
CA ASN A 202 7.02 1.86 -26.91
C ASN A 202 6.86 2.28 -28.38
N LEU A 203 7.67 3.23 -28.83
CA LEU A 203 7.61 3.74 -30.21
C LEU A 203 8.15 2.74 -31.25
N GLU A 204 9.17 1.97 -30.93
CA GLU A 204 9.72 0.94 -31.83
C GLU A 204 8.67 -0.07 -32.30
N ARG A 205 7.62 -0.29 -31.50
CA ARG A 205 6.53 -1.21 -31.84
C ARG A 205 5.60 -0.68 -32.95
N PHE A 206 5.65 0.62 -33.24
CA PHE A 206 4.84 1.27 -34.26
C PHE A 206 5.57 1.37 -35.62
N LEU A 207 6.81 0.88 -35.70
CA LEU A 207 7.56 0.84 -36.95
C LEU A 207 7.00 -0.24 -37.85
N THR A 208 6.75 0.12 -39.11
CA THR A 208 6.30 -0.80 -40.16
C THR A 208 7.36 -1.86 -40.40
N ARG A 209 6.92 -3.11 -40.64
CA ARG A 209 7.78 -4.25 -40.99
C ARG A 209 7.73 -4.51 -42.49
N ASP A 210 8.86 -4.89 -43.05
CA ASP A 210 8.96 -5.34 -44.45
C ASP A 210 8.40 -6.77 -44.61
N GLN A 211 8.29 -7.26 -45.88
CA GLN A 211 7.83 -8.62 -46.23
C GLN A 211 8.67 -9.69 -45.54
N ASP A 212 9.96 -9.43 -45.36
CA ASP A 212 10.91 -10.31 -44.68
C ASP A 212 10.83 -10.21 -43.13
N GLY A 213 9.92 -9.41 -42.58
CA GLY A 213 9.74 -9.18 -41.14
C GLY A 213 10.73 -8.20 -40.53
N ASN A 214 11.63 -7.60 -41.34
CA ASN A 214 12.60 -6.62 -40.84
C ASN A 214 11.90 -5.28 -40.55
N ILE A 215 12.33 -4.62 -39.48
CA ILE A 215 11.81 -3.29 -39.10
C ILE A 215 12.36 -2.23 -40.06
N ARG A 216 11.45 -1.44 -40.67
CA ARG A 216 11.80 -0.30 -41.50
C ARG A 216 11.82 0.99 -40.70
N GLY A 217 13.02 1.39 -40.29
CA GLY A 217 13.25 2.58 -39.51
C GLY A 217 13.94 2.33 -38.20
N SER A 218 14.23 3.38 -37.47
CA SER A 218 14.81 3.33 -36.13
C SER A 218 14.27 4.46 -35.26
N VAL A 219 14.27 4.23 -33.94
CA VAL A 219 14.03 5.26 -32.93
C VAL A 219 15.25 5.29 -32.03
N ASP A 220 16.01 6.36 -32.10
CA ASP A 220 17.23 6.55 -31.32
C ASP A 220 17.03 7.67 -30.29
N VAL A 221 17.75 7.56 -29.17
CA VAL A 221 17.68 8.54 -28.07
C VAL A 221 18.95 9.36 -28.03
N ASP A 222 18.81 10.67 -28.05
CA ASP A 222 19.86 11.58 -27.64
C ASP A 222 19.66 11.95 -26.15
N GLU A 223 20.43 11.28 -25.28
CA GLU A 223 20.38 11.49 -23.84
C GLU A 223 20.73 12.92 -23.43
N HIS A 224 21.62 13.59 -24.20
CA HIS A 224 22.09 14.93 -23.87
C HIS A 224 20.98 15.98 -24.00
N SER A 225 20.18 15.92 -25.06
CA SER A 225 19.08 16.84 -25.31
C SER A 225 17.71 16.32 -24.89
N ASN A 226 17.63 15.10 -24.34
CA ASN A 226 16.39 14.36 -24.05
C ASN A 226 15.46 14.34 -25.26
N ALA A 227 16.01 13.99 -26.43
CA ALA A 227 15.30 13.98 -27.69
C ALA A 227 15.25 12.58 -28.30
N LEU A 228 14.19 12.32 -29.06
CA LEU A 228 14.03 11.14 -29.88
C LEU A 228 14.35 11.49 -31.33
N VAL A 229 15.23 10.71 -31.95
CA VAL A 229 15.51 10.75 -33.38
C VAL A 229 14.74 9.62 -34.02
N ILE A 230 13.66 9.96 -34.71
CA ILE A 230 12.75 9.00 -35.35
C ILE A 230 13.09 9.00 -36.84
N GLN A 231 13.50 7.84 -37.36
CA GLN A 231 13.69 7.60 -38.78
C GLN A 231 12.64 6.58 -39.22
N ALA A 232 11.58 7.00 -39.89
CA ALA A 232 10.48 6.16 -40.27
C ALA A 232 9.74 6.71 -41.51
N VAL A 233 8.78 5.93 -42.01
CA VAL A 233 7.85 6.36 -43.07
C VAL A 233 6.98 7.49 -42.51
N ALA A 234 6.47 8.39 -43.38
CA ALA A 234 5.71 9.57 -42.98
C ALA A 234 4.49 9.23 -42.09
N ASP A 235 3.78 8.16 -42.40
CA ASP A 235 2.59 7.72 -41.65
C ASP A 235 2.95 7.21 -40.25
N ASP A 236 4.01 6.40 -40.12
CA ASP A 236 4.53 5.93 -38.84
C ASP A 236 4.98 7.11 -37.97
N THR A 237 5.69 8.07 -38.57
CA THR A 237 6.15 9.28 -37.90
C THR A 237 4.99 10.08 -37.32
N GLN A 238 3.92 10.26 -38.10
CA GLN A 238 2.72 10.98 -37.63
C GLN A 238 2.01 10.24 -36.49
N ARG A 239 1.89 8.91 -36.58
CA ARG A 239 1.32 8.09 -35.50
C ARG A 239 2.15 8.20 -34.23
N MET A 240 3.47 8.13 -34.32
CA MET A 240 4.39 8.29 -33.19
C MET A 240 4.30 9.70 -32.59
N LEU A 241 4.20 10.74 -33.40
CA LEU A 241 4.04 12.12 -32.91
C LEU A 241 2.74 12.32 -32.13
N ARG A 242 1.63 11.77 -32.60
CA ARG A 242 0.35 11.81 -31.86
C ARG A 242 0.45 11.09 -30.53
N LEU A 243 1.08 9.90 -30.51
CA LEU A 243 1.31 9.15 -29.29
C LEU A 243 2.23 9.92 -28.31
N LEU A 244 3.30 10.54 -28.81
CA LEU A 244 4.19 11.35 -27.98
C LEU A 244 3.46 12.55 -27.35
N GLN A 245 2.57 13.22 -28.07
CA GLN A 245 1.77 14.31 -27.54
C GLN A 245 0.85 13.87 -26.38
N SER A 246 0.34 12.64 -26.42
CA SER A 246 -0.48 12.09 -25.33
C SER A 246 0.35 11.59 -24.15
N LEU A 247 1.58 11.11 -24.37
CA LEU A 247 2.44 10.55 -23.33
C LEU A 247 3.32 11.59 -22.64
N ASP A 248 3.75 12.66 -23.34
CA ASP A 248 4.62 13.71 -22.81
C ASP A 248 3.81 14.84 -22.15
N GLN A 249 3.00 14.47 -21.13
CA GLN A 249 2.16 15.38 -20.38
C GLN A 249 2.85 15.84 -19.08
N PRO A 250 2.59 17.07 -18.60
CA PRO A 250 3.08 17.51 -17.30
C PRO A 250 2.46 16.67 -16.18
N ARG A 251 3.33 16.13 -15.33
CA ARG A 251 2.89 15.33 -14.18
C ARG A 251 2.74 16.20 -12.95
N PRO A 252 1.65 16.10 -12.20
CA PRO A 252 1.48 16.81 -10.95
C PRO A 252 2.49 16.33 -9.90
N GLN A 253 2.77 17.19 -8.93
CA GLN A 253 3.60 16.88 -7.78
C GLN A 253 2.74 16.57 -6.57
N VAL A 254 3.20 15.68 -5.73
CA VAL A 254 2.57 15.32 -4.47
C VAL A 254 3.53 15.64 -3.32
N LEU A 255 3.07 16.46 -2.39
CA LEU A 255 3.71 16.69 -1.10
C LEU A 255 3.16 15.68 -0.10
N LEU A 256 4.01 14.87 0.51
CA LEU A 256 3.64 14.00 1.62
C LEU A 256 4.20 14.55 2.92
N LYS A 257 3.34 14.65 3.94
CA LYS A 257 3.73 14.92 5.33
C LYS A 257 3.44 13.69 6.16
N ALA A 258 4.42 13.20 6.89
CA ALA A 258 4.21 12.15 7.87
C ALA A 258 4.38 12.74 9.27
N HIS A 259 3.63 12.21 10.25
CA HIS A 259 3.78 12.52 11.67
C HIS A 259 3.92 11.21 12.42
N ILE A 260 5.06 11.01 13.05
CA ILE A 260 5.37 9.86 13.89
C ILE A 260 5.32 10.34 15.32
N VAL A 261 4.31 9.88 16.05
CA VAL A 261 4.05 10.25 17.44
C VAL A 261 4.36 9.05 18.31
N GLU A 262 5.25 9.21 19.25
CA GLU A 262 5.63 8.19 20.22
C GLU A 262 5.40 8.72 21.62
N ALA A 263 4.79 7.90 22.47
CA ALA A 263 4.68 8.15 23.90
C ALA A 263 5.15 6.95 24.67
N THR A 264 6.05 7.18 25.60
CA THR A 264 6.45 6.19 26.58
C THR A 264 6.11 6.67 27.98
N LYS A 265 5.54 5.77 28.76
CA LYS A 265 5.23 6.00 30.17
C LYS A 265 5.85 4.88 30.98
N ASP A 266 6.72 5.23 31.91
CA ASP A 266 7.32 4.33 32.85
C ASP A 266 6.89 4.71 34.26
N THR A 267 6.31 3.78 34.98
CA THR A 267 5.87 3.99 36.37
C THR A 267 6.42 2.87 37.20
N ALA A 268 7.24 3.22 38.17
CA ALA A 268 7.78 2.32 39.18
C ALA A 268 7.29 2.72 40.57
N ARG A 269 6.77 1.73 41.30
CA ARG A 269 6.37 1.91 42.70
C ARG A 269 7.02 0.83 43.54
N ASP A 270 7.74 1.25 44.55
CA ASP A 270 8.38 0.39 45.51
C ASP A 270 7.95 0.79 46.94
N LEU A 271 7.32 -0.13 47.62
CA LEU A 271 6.85 0.07 48.97
C LEU A 271 7.25 -1.12 49.83
N GLY A 272 8.01 -0.89 50.87
CA GLY A 272 8.50 -1.96 51.74
C GLY A 272 8.90 -1.52 53.15
N VAL A 273 8.88 -2.49 54.02
CA VAL A 273 9.35 -2.33 55.39
C VAL A 273 10.53 -3.27 55.59
N GLN A 274 11.62 -2.73 56.06
CA GLN A 274 12.82 -3.48 56.38
C GLN A 274 13.06 -3.49 57.88
N TRP A 275 13.29 -4.66 58.45
CA TRP A 275 13.67 -4.84 59.83
C TRP A 275 15.15 -5.12 59.91
N GLY A 276 15.90 -4.32 60.63
CA GLY A 276 17.28 -4.51 60.96
C GLY A 276 17.45 -4.80 62.45
N GLY A 277 18.38 -5.62 62.79
CA GLY A 277 18.70 -5.86 64.19
C GLY A 277 20.21 -6.08 64.36
N PHE A 278 20.76 -5.46 65.40
CA PHE A 278 22.11 -5.70 65.84
C PHE A 278 22.02 -6.38 67.16
N PHE A 279 22.53 -7.62 67.28
CA PHE A 279 22.57 -8.38 68.52
C PHE A 279 23.97 -8.46 69.05
N LYS A 280 24.17 -7.89 70.24
CA LYS A 280 25.41 -8.01 70.96
C LYS A 280 25.28 -9.18 71.91
N SER A 281 26.07 -10.23 71.67
CA SER A 281 26.06 -11.41 72.54
C SER A 281 26.61 -11.08 73.95
N GLY A 282 25.69 -11.04 74.92
CA GLY A 282 26.07 -11.05 76.34
C GLY A 282 26.22 -12.49 76.84
N ARG A 283 27.19 -12.75 77.57
CA ARG A 283 27.49 -14.03 78.24
C ARG A 283 26.32 -14.43 79.15
N ILE A 284 25.54 -15.41 78.76
CA ILE A 284 24.52 -15.98 79.61
C ILE A 284 25.05 -17.34 80.05
N GLY A 285 25.33 -17.48 81.32
CA GLY A 285 25.65 -18.77 81.99
C GLY A 285 27.13 -19.02 82.26
N GLY A 286 27.47 -19.24 83.51
CA GLY A 286 28.79 -19.67 83.96
C GLY A 286 28.98 -21.15 83.75
N GLY A 287 29.42 -21.53 82.58
CA GLY A 287 29.76 -22.92 82.23
C GLY A 287 30.60 -22.91 80.97
N ASP A 288 31.46 -23.87 80.80
CA ASP A 288 32.53 -23.98 79.80
C ASP A 288 32.05 -24.25 78.32
N ASP A 289 30.81 -24.08 78.06
CA ASP A 289 30.23 -24.23 76.69
C ASP A 289 30.20 -22.89 75.97
N ARG A 290 31.25 -22.63 75.19
CA ARG A 290 31.44 -21.46 74.37
C ARG A 290 30.61 -21.55 73.09
N PHE A 291 29.38 -21.03 73.10
CA PHE A 291 28.67 -20.69 71.90
C PHE A 291 29.12 -19.29 71.45
N PHE A 292 30.00 -19.23 70.47
CA PHE A 292 30.46 -17.96 69.89
C PHE A 292 29.41 -17.44 68.89
N VAL A 293 28.53 -16.53 69.32
CA VAL A 293 27.89 -15.62 68.38
C VAL A 293 28.87 -14.49 68.10
N ARG A 294 29.36 -14.39 66.91
CA ARG A 294 30.35 -13.44 66.44
C ARG A 294 29.79 -12.05 66.65
N ASP A 295 30.56 -11.19 67.33
CA ASP A 295 30.23 -9.77 67.52
C ASP A 295 29.90 -9.10 66.19
N GLY A 296 28.67 -8.56 66.03
CA GLY A 296 28.28 -7.76 64.87
C GLY A 296 27.47 -8.46 63.84
N THR A 297 26.61 -9.44 64.19
CA THR A 297 25.67 -10.00 63.21
C THR A 297 24.50 -9.04 63.04
N SER A 298 24.45 -8.34 61.90
CA SER A 298 23.29 -7.58 61.46
C SER A 298 22.36 -8.50 60.64
N ILE A 299 21.09 -8.49 61.01
CA ILE A 299 20.04 -9.22 60.29
C ILE A 299 19.11 -8.18 59.68
N SER A 300 18.94 -8.18 58.36
CA SER A 300 18.00 -7.32 57.69
C SER A 300 17.02 -8.14 56.83
N PHE A 301 15.73 -7.86 56.93
CA PHE A 301 14.64 -8.52 56.21
C PHE A 301 13.59 -7.51 55.74
N PRO A 302 13.16 -7.51 54.51
CA PRO A 302 13.81 -8.05 53.32
C PRO A 302 15.09 -7.31 52.94
N ALA A 303 15.82 -7.77 51.91
CA ALA A 303 17.11 -7.19 51.51
C ALA A 303 17.04 -5.68 51.27
N ALA A 304 18.09 -4.97 51.67
CA ALA A 304 18.19 -3.51 51.58
C ALA A 304 18.11 -3.00 50.16
N LEU A 305 17.45 -1.84 49.95
CA LEU A 305 17.56 -1.06 48.73
C LEU A 305 18.98 -0.52 48.56
N PRO A 306 19.42 -0.29 47.28
CA PRO A 306 20.64 0.48 47.06
C PRO A 306 20.52 1.85 47.71
N PRO A 307 21.59 2.35 48.38
CA PRO A 307 21.55 3.66 49.03
C PRO A 307 21.37 4.76 47.97
N GLY A 308 20.36 5.60 48.16
CA GLY A 308 20.16 6.81 47.37
C GLY A 308 18.84 6.94 46.60
N GLU A 309 17.98 5.92 46.56
CA GLU A 309 16.69 6.00 45.84
C GLU A 309 15.49 5.98 46.80
N GLY A 310 14.68 7.02 46.74
CA GLY A 310 13.41 7.13 47.48
C GLY A 310 13.48 7.77 48.87
N ALA A 311 12.30 7.88 49.49
CA ALA A 311 12.19 8.34 50.87
C ALA A 311 12.38 7.16 51.82
N THR A 312 13.42 7.22 52.64
CA THR A 312 13.67 6.25 53.69
C THR A 312 13.41 6.91 55.03
N LEU A 313 12.61 6.26 55.86
CA LEU A 313 12.43 6.67 57.27
C LEU A 313 13.05 5.59 58.15
N ASP A 314 14.20 5.92 58.72
CA ASP A 314 14.91 5.05 59.64
C ASP A 314 14.46 5.36 61.07
N LEU A 315 13.86 4.39 61.74
CA LEU A 315 13.44 4.51 63.13
C LEU A 315 14.23 3.48 63.96
N MET A 316 15.06 3.97 64.84
CA MET A 316 15.73 3.14 65.81
C MET A 316 14.80 2.94 67.03
N TYR A 317 14.35 1.71 67.24
CA TYR A 317 13.44 1.41 68.35
C TYR A 317 14.06 0.40 69.31
N GLY A 318 14.44 0.91 70.47
CA GLY A 318 14.80 0.12 71.65
C GLY A 318 16.26 -0.38 71.72
N VAL A 319 16.94 0.03 72.76
CA VAL A 319 18.20 -0.55 73.14
C VAL A 319 17.96 -1.35 74.46
N LEU A 320 17.95 -2.68 74.32
CA LEU A 320 17.84 -3.58 75.49
C LEU A 320 19.09 -4.44 75.57
N GLY A 321 19.92 -4.21 76.57
CA GLY A 321 21.13 -4.99 76.81
C GLY A 321 22.19 -4.95 75.70
N GLY A 322 22.26 -3.83 74.98
CA GLY A 322 23.19 -3.68 73.85
C GLY A 322 22.66 -4.17 72.47
N ASN A 323 21.42 -4.64 72.40
CA ASN A 323 20.77 -5.03 71.18
C ASN A 323 20.02 -3.83 70.61
N ILE A 324 20.15 -3.59 69.32
CA ILE A 324 19.49 -2.53 68.59
C ILE A 324 18.50 -3.17 67.60
N LEU A 325 17.25 -2.72 67.65
CA LEU A 325 16.23 -3.06 66.66
C LEU A 325 16.03 -1.84 65.78
N GLU A 326 16.25 -1.98 64.50
CA GLU A 326 16.15 -0.95 63.49
C GLU A 326 14.97 -1.23 62.60
N PHE A 327 14.19 -0.22 62.30
CA PHE A 327 13.01 -0.30 61.42
C PHE A 327 13.20 0.76 60.35
N GLN A 328 13.23 0.32 59.10
CA GLN A 328 13.35 1.18 57.94
C GLN A 328 12.09 1.04 57.07
N LEU A 329 11.41 2.14 56.84
CA LEU A 329 10.33 2.26 55.89
C LEU A 329 10.85 2.87 54.59
N THR A 330 10.66 2.16 53.47
CA THR A 330 11.03 2.67 52.17
C THR A 330 9.76 2.89 51.34
N ALA A 331 9.66 4.06 50.72
CA ALA A 331 8.62 4.40 49.81
C ALA A 331 9.21 5.18 48.62
N LEU A 332 9.14 4.58 47.45
CA LEU A 332 9.57 5.18 46.19
C LEU A 332 8.42 5.11 45.21
N GLN A 333 8.11 6.22 44.58
CA GLN A 333 7.28 6.28 43.39
C GLN A 333 8.02 7.11 42.35
N SER A 334 8.32 6.50 41.21
CA SER A 334 8.94 7.14 40.07
C SER A 334 7.95 7.12 38.88
N GLU A 335 7.82 8.21 38.19
CA GLU A 335 7.01 8.32 36.98
C GLU A 335 7.80 9.08 35.93
N GLY A 336 8.09 8.39 34.81
CA GLY A 336 8.74 8.94 33.64
C GLY A 336 7.75 9.00 32.47
N LYS A 337 7.71 10.14 31.78
CA LYS A 337 6.95 10.29 30.52
C LYS A 337 7.88 10.88 29.48
N LEU A 338 7.83 10.32 28.27
CA LEU A 338 8.56 10.82 27.13
C LEU A 338 7.63 10.87 25.92
N ASN A 339 7.52 12.02 25.29
CA ASN A 339 6.75 12.23 24.07
C ASN A 339 7.72 12.69 22.97
N ILE A 340 7.72 11.98 21.84
CA ILE A 340 8.52 12.28 20.67
C ILE A 340 7.60 12.54 19.49
N LEU A 341 7.83 13.64 18.77
CA LEU A 341 7.17 13.94 17.52
C LEU A 341 8.22 14.11 16.43
N SER A 342 8.14 13.27 15.40
CA SER A 342 8.97 13.38 14.20
C SER A 342 8.06 13.64 13.00
N SER A 343 8.40 14.65 12.19
CA SER A 343 7.54 15.09 11.09
C SER A 343 8.32 15.19 9.78
N PRO A 344 8.75 14.06 9.16
CA PRO A 344 9.40 14.09 7.87
C PRO A 344 8.41 14.49 6.77
N SER A 345 8.88 15.24 5.77
CA SER A 345 8.09 15.63 4.62
C SER A 345 8.91 15.53 3.35
N ILE A 346 8.26 15.18 2.24
CA ILE A 346 8.91 15.05 0.94
C ILE A 346 7.92 15.38 -0.19
N THR A 347 8.43 15.97 -1.26
CA THR A 347 7.68 16.23 -2.48
C THR A 347 8.27 15.43 -3.63
N THR A 348 7.41 14.79 -4.41
CA THR A 348 7.82 14.02 -5.60
C THR A 348 6.78 14.14 -6.71
N LEU A 349 7.15 13.74 -7.93
CA LEU A 349 6.23 13.64 -9.06
C LEU A 349 5.33 12.41 -8.93
N ASP A 350 4.17 12.48 -9.57
CA ASP A 350 3.29 11.32 -9.73
C ASP A 350 4.02 10.11 -10.34
N ASN A 351 3.80 8.91 -9.77
CA ASN A 351 4.46 7.64 -10.14
C ASN A 351 6.00 7.64 -10.00
N GLN A 352 6.57 8.53 -9.20
CA GLN A 352 8.00 8.55 -8.96
C GLN A 352 8.33 8.28 -7.49
N MET A 353 9.18 7.28 -7.26
CA MET A 353 9.69 6.98 -5.93
C MET A 353 10.62 8.10 -5.45
N ALA A 354 10.45 8.50 -4.21
CA ALA A 354 11.34 9.42 -3.51
C ALA A 354 11.51 9.02 -2.06
N PHE A 355 12.62 9.39 -1.45
CA PHE A 355 12.85 9.16 -0.03
C PHE A 355 13.56 10.36 0.61
N THR A 356 13.32 10.54 1.90
CA THR A 356 14.08 11.42 2.78
C THR A 356 14.61 10.63 3.95
N GLU A 357 15.82 10.91 4.36
CA GLU A 357 16.53 10.17 5.39
C GLU A 357 17.29 11.14 6.29
N ASN A 358 17.19 10.94 7.60
CA ASN A 358 17.92 11.70 8.60
C ASN A 358 18.32 10.79 9.77
N GLY A 359 19.60 10.80 10.16
CA GLY A 359 20.10 9.95 11.23
C GLY A 359 21.59 9.98 11.37
N GLU A 360 22.13 8.99 12.07
CA GLU A 360 23.53 8.86 12.43
C GLU A 360 24.07 7.47 12.06
N LYS A 361 25.36 7.40 11.83
CA LYS A 361 26.09 6.14 11.65
C LYS A 361 26.74 5.74 12.97
N ILE A 362 26.34 4.59 13.48
CA ILE A 362 26.83 4.06 14.76
C ILE A 362 28.01 3.14 14.51
N PRO A 363 29.20 3.47 15.03
CA PRO A 363 30.34 2.60 14.93
C PRO A 363 30.21 1.38 15.84
N TYR A 364 30.54 0.21 15.36
CA TYR A 364 30.66 -0.99 16.17
C TYR A 364 31.94 -1.76 15.86
N LEU A 365 32.48 -2.42 16.88
CA LEU A 365 33.69 -3.21 16.75
C LEU A 365 33.34 -4.63 16.28
N SER A 366 33.77 -4.98 15.09
CA SER A 366 33.69 -6.34 14.56
C SER A 366 35.03 -7.04 14.75
N ARG A 367 35.03 -8.22 15.38
CA ARG A 367 36.20 -9.09 15.44
C ARG A 367 36.13 -10.08 14.29
N VAL A 368 37.13 -10.05 13.43
CA VAL A 368 37.37 -11.10 12.43
C VAL A 368 38.32 -12.10 13.10
N ASP A 369 38.07 -13.41 12.93
CA ASP A 369 38.93 -14.45 13.48
C ASP A 369 40.40 -14.17 13.15
N GLU A 370 41.26 -14.14 14.21
CA GLU A 370 42.70 -13.89 14.17
C GLU A 370 43.20 -12.53 13.65
N GLY A 371 42.38 -11.49 13.58
CA GLY A 371 42.77 -10.17 13.08
C GLY A 371 42.60 -9.02 14.08
N ASP A 372 43.13 -7.86 13.72
CA ASP A 372 42.90 -6.61 14.44
C ASP A 372 41.41 -6.23 14.45
N PRO A 373 40.90 -5.62 15.55
CA PRO A 373 39.52 -5.19 15.63
C PRO A 373 39.19 -4.18 14.50
N ARG A 374 38.16 -4.46 13.71
CA ARG A 374 37.72 -3.58 12.63
C ARG A 374 36.49 -2.80 13.08
N VAL A 375 36.51 -1.48 12.83
CA VAL A 375 35.34 -0.63 13.04
C VAL A 375 34.45 -0.75 11.81
N SER A 376 33.20 -1.16 12.01
CA SER A 376 32.12 -1.14 11.02
C SER A 376 31.06 -0.12 11.47
N PHE A 377 30.22 0.31 10.54
CA PHE A 377 29.17 1.30 10.83
C PHE A 377 27.81 0.70 10.49
N GLU A 378 26.82 0.96 11.32
CA GLU A 378 25.41 0.65 11.07
C GLU A 378 24.63 1.95 11.07
N ASP A 379 23.69 2.08 10.13
CA ASP A 379 22.87 3.28 10.01
C ASP A 379 21.69 3.21 11.01
N ALA A 380 21.54 4.27 11.83
CA ALA A 380 20.39 4.48 12.69
C ALA A 380 19.65 5.71 12.19
N VAL A 381 18.59 5.50 11.40
CA VAL A 381 17.98 6.55 10.60
C VAL A 381 16.45 6.58 10.72
N LEU A 382 15.89 7.77 10.60
CA LEU A 382 14.51 8.00 10.22
C LEU A 382 14.44 8.14 8.71
N ARG A 383 13.80 7.17 8.02
CA ARG A 383 13.64 7.17 6.58
C ARG A 383 12.16 7.08 6.22
N LEU A 384 11.72 7.99 5.39
CA LEU A 384 10.42 7.99 4.73
C LEU A 384 10.63 7.80 3.24
N GLU A 385 10.10 6.72 2.70
CA GLU A 385 10.13 6.40 1.27
C GLU A 385 8.70 6.31 0.76
N ILE A 386 8.41 6.95 -0.38
CA ILE A 386 7.08 7.01 -0.96
C ILE A 386 7.11 6.84 -2.47
N THR A 387 6.02 6.26 -2.99
CA THR A 387 5.67 6.30 -4.41
C THR A 387 4.19 6.65 -4.50
N PRO A 388 3.85 7.92 -4.80
CA PRO A 388 2.47 8.34 -4.98
C PRO A 388 1.99 7.96 -6.38
N ASN A 389 0.69 7.67 -6.51
CA ASN A 389 0.00 7.51 -7.78
C ASN A 389 -1.37 8.19 -7.69
N ILE A 390 -1.60 9.21 -8.49
CA ILE A 390 -2.87 9.93 -8.54
C ILE A 390 -3.85 9.09 -9.36
N ILE A 391 -4.96 8.70 -8.73
CA ILE A 391 -6.02 7.90 -9.37
C ILE A 391 -7.05 8.81 -10.02
N ASP A 392 -7.44 9.88 -9.30
CA ASP A 392 -8.46 10.85 -9.72
C ASP A 392 -8.08 12.23 -9.16
N ALA A 393 -8.88 13.24 -9.45
CA ALA A 393 -8.62 14.64 -9.05
C ALA A 393 -8.40 14.83 -7.53
N ASP A 394 -8.99 13.97 -6.70
CA ASP A 394 -9.00 14.05 -5.23
C ASP A 394 -8.50 12.78 -4.52
N GLN A 395 -8.04 11.76 -5.25
CA GLN A 395 -7.64 10.48 -4.68
C GLN A 395 -6.24 10.06 -5.12
N LEU A 396 -5.46 9.59 -4.13
CA LEU A 396 -4.10 9.11 -4.34
C LEU A 396 -3.96 7.68 -3.82
N ARG A 397 -3.27 6.86 -4.59
CA ARG A 397 -2.69 5.62 -4.11
C ARG A 397 -1.27 5.89 -3.66
N LEU A 398 -0.95 5.47 -2.46
CA LEU A 398 0.38 5.68 -1.87
C LEU A 398 1.00 4.34 -1.53
N ALA A 399 2.18 4.07 -2.05
CA ALA A 399 3.07 3.03 -1.55
C ALA A 399 4.08 3.70 -0.62
N ILE A 400 4.07 3.32 0.65
CA ILE A 400 4.80 4.01 1.71
C ILE A 400 5.61 3.02 2.51
N LYS A 401 6.85 3.41 2.82
CA LYS A 401 7.72 2.70 3.75
C LYS A 401 8.31 3.72 4.71
N VAL A 402 8.08 3.49 5.99
CA VAL A 402 8.64 4.28 7.11
C VAL A 402 9.58 3.38 7.88
N LEU A 403 10.79 3.83 8.08
CA LEU A 403 11.80 3.20 8.92
C LEU A 403 12.24 4.21 9.95
N LYS A 404 12.18 3.85 11.22
CA LYS A 404 12.73 4.63 12.32
C LYS A 404 13.60 3.72 13.17
N ASP A 405 14.88 3.98 13.14
CA ASP A 405 15.87 3.35 13.99
C ASP A 405 16.21 4.28 15.15
N GLU A 406 16.35 3.73 16.34
CA GLU A 406 16.69 4.46 17.56
C GLU A 406 17.83 3.76 18.28
N VAL A 407 18.82 4.54 18.72
CA VAL A 407 19.98 4.00 19.44
C VAL A 407 19.65 3.92 20.92
N ASP A 408 19.66 2.72 21.47
CA ASP A 408 19.51 2.48 22.90
C ASP A 408 20.89 2.39 23.56
N THR A 409 21.30 3.50 24.18
CA THR A 409 22.57 3.60 24.91
C THR A 409 22.49 3.05 26.34
N SER A 410 21.30 2.71 26.84
CA SER A 410 21.10 2.15 28.17
C SER A 410 21.52 0.68 28.25
N ARG A 411 21.60 0.01 27.12
CA ARG A 411 22.02 -1.37 26.97
C ARG A 411 23.14 -1.46 25.94
N ASP A 412 24.19 -2.16 26.28
CA ASP A 412 25.30 -2.42 25.39
C ASP A 412 25.82 -3.85 25.51
N VAL A 413 26.44 -4.33 24.44
CA VAL A 413 27.19 -5.58 24.42
C VAL A 413 28.59 -5.28 23.94
N LEU A 414 29.58 -5.46 24.82
CA LEU A 414 30.97 -5.18 24.52
C LEU A 414 31.21 -3.73 24.04
N GLY A 415 30.47 -2.76 24.59
CA GLY A 415 30.54 -1.35 24.21
C GLY A 415 29.77 -0.98 22.93
N ASN A 416 29.03 -1.91 22.34
CA ASN A 416 28.20 -1.63 21.18
C ASN A 416 26.75 -1.44 21.62
N PRO A 417 26.09 -0.29 21.34
CA PRO A 417 24.71 -0.03 21.71
C PRO A 417 23.73 -0.88 20.89
N PHE A 418 22.52 -1.07 21.41
CA PHE A 418 21.43 -1.69 20.67
C PHE A 418 20.78 -0.69 19.73
N ILE A 419 20.34 -1.17 18.56
CA ILE A 419 19.51 -0.41 17.63
C ILE A 419 18.09 -0.99 17.65
N ILE A 420 17.12 -0.17 18.06
CA ILE A 420 15.69 -0.51 18.05
C ILE A 420 15.14 -0.11 16.69
N LYS A 421 14.66 -1.09 15.92
CA LYS A 421 14.11 -0.87 14.58
C LYS A 421 12.58 -0.89 14.60
N LYS A 422 11.97 0.19 14.10
CA LYS A 422 10.52 0.33 13.91
C LYS A 422 10.28 0.56 12.42
N GLN A 423 9.64 -0.41 11.75
CA GLN A 423 9.41 -0.36 10.31
C GLN A 423 7.95 -0.66 9.99
N THR A 424 7.38 0.16 9.12
CA THR A 424 6.03 -0.03 8.56
C THR A 424 6.10 0.12 7.05
N GLN A 425 5.46 -0.80 6.34
CA GLN A 425 5.30 -0.73 4.88
C GLN A 425 3.86 -1.04 4.53
N THR A 426 3.23 -0.18 3.72
CA THR A 426 1.82 -0.32 3.35
C THR A 426 1.52 0.32 2.00
N ASN A 427 0.42 -0.15 1.39
CA ASN A 427 -0.19 0.45 0.21
C ASN A 427 -1.62 0.81 0.56
N LEU A 428 -2.03 2.03 0.28
CA LEU A 428 -3.34 2.55 0.65
C LEU A 428 -3.85 3.58 -0.36
N VAL A 429 -5.14 3.86 -0.29
CA VAL A 429 -5.78 4.94 -1.04
C VAL A 429 -6.30 5.96 -0.04
N VAL A 430 -6.07 7.25 -0.32
CA VAL A 430 -6.39 8.37 0.56
C VAL A 430 -6.83 9.57 -0.26
N ALA A 431 -7.70 10.41 0.29
CA ALA A 431 -8.09 11.65 -0.34
C ALA A 431 -7.01 12.74 -0.20
N ASP A 432 -7.01 13.70 -1.11
CA ASP A 432 -6.11 14.86 -1.04
C ASP A 432 -6.36 15.66 0.24
N GLY A 433 -5.30 15.90 1.02
CA GLY A 433 -5.36 16.64 2.29
C GLY A 433 -5.91 15.84 3.49
N GLU A 434 -6.36 14.62 3.31
CA GLU A 434 -6.83 13.77 4.39
C GLU A 434 -5.67 13.21 5.21
N THR A 435 -5.82 13.21 6.53
CA THR A 435 -4.83 12.62 7.44
C THR A 435 -5.32 11.26 7.90
N ILE A 436 -4.58 10.22 7.64
CA ILE A 436 -4.90 8.85 8.06
C ILE A 436 -3.81 8.25 8.92
N VAL A 437 -4.18 7.29 9.77
CA VAL A 437 -3.26 6.46 10.54
C VAL A 437 -2.87 5.25 9.71
N ILE A 438 -1.58 5.09 9.44
CA ILE A 438 -1.06 3.94 8.67
C ILE A 438 -0.56 2.81 9.55
N SER A 439 -0.17 3.11 10.78
CA SER A 439 0.34 2.13 11.74
C SER A 439 0.14 2.61 13.17
N GLY A 440 -0.22 1.70 14.04
CA GLY A 440 -0.27 1.90 15.48
C GLY A 440 0.33 0.69 16.18
N LEU A 441 1.17 0.92 17.17
CA LEU A 441 1.75 -0.11 18.03
C LEU A 441 1.57 0.33 19.48
N THR A 442 0.91 -0.49 20.29
CA THR A 442 0.84 -0.32 21.73
C THR A 442 1.50 -1.52 22.38
N ARG A 443 2.44 -1.25 23.28
CA ARG A 443 3.14 -2.26 24.06
C ARG A 443 3.04 -1.92 25.52
N GLU A 444 2.50 -2.84 26.30
CA GLU A 444 2.43 -2.73 27.75
C GLU A 444 3.19 -3.90 28.39
N ARG A 445 4.02 -3.56 29.40
CA ARG A 445 4.68 -4.53 30.24
C ARG A 445 4.39 -4.16 31.69
N GLN A 446 3.78 -5.08 32.41
CA GLN A 446 3.56 -4.96 33.84
C GLN A 446 4.36 -6.02 34.56
N SER A 447 5.10 -5.64 35.58
CA SER A 447 5.86 -6.54 36.45
C SER A 447 5.47 -6.24 37.91
N MET A 448 5.18 -7.28 38.63
CA MET A 448 4.89 -7.22 40.06
C MET A 448 5.76 -8.23 40.79
N SER A 449 6.63 -7.78 41.64
CA SER A 449 7.44 -8.63 42.53
C SER A 449 7.03 -8.38 43.99
N ARG A 450 6.91 -9.47 44.71
CA ARG A 450 6.62 -9.42 46.13
C ARG A 450 7.65 -10.24 46.92
N ASP A 451 8.52 -9.56 47.58
CA ASP A 451 9.59 -10.13 48.39
C ASP A 451 9.22 -10.03 49.88
N GLY A 452 9.53 -11.02 50.68
CA GLY A 452 9.22 -10.98 52.10
C GLY A 452 9.61 -12.25 52.86
N VAL A 453 9.47 -12.18 54.16
CA VAL A 453 9.80 -13.32 55.06
C VAL A 453 8.77 -14.43 54.88
N PRO A 454 9.18 -15.67 54.50
CA PRO A 454 8.27 -16.78 54.36
C PRO A 454 7.39 -17.01 55.59
N GLY A 455 6.08 -17.15 55.39
CA GLY A 455 5.10 -17.34 56.45
C GLY A 455 4.63 -16.05 57.11
N LEU A 456 5.45 -15.03 57.26
CA LEU A 456 5.05 -13.73 57.86
C LEU A 456 4.48 -12.75 56.85
N LYS A 457 4.94 -12.80 55.60
CA LYS A 457 4.46 -11.91 54.55
C LYS A 457 3.00 -12.10 54.21
N ASP A 458 2.45 -13.29 54.46
CA ASP A 458 1.08 -13.70 54.07
C ASP A 458 0.08 -13.60 55.26
N VAL A 459 0.50 -13.11 56.44
CA VAL A 459 -0.37 -12.92 57.61
C VAL A 459 -1.35 -11.77 57.36
N PRO A 460 -2.66 -12.00 57.43
CA PRO A 460 -3.65 -10.93 57.25
C PRO A 460 -3.47 -9.83 58.29
N GLY A 461 -3.45 -8.57 57.84
CA GLY A 461 -3.29 -7.38 58.69
C GLY A 461 -1.83 -7.00 58.99
N PHE A 462 -0.97 -7.94 59.26
CA PHE A 462 0.44 -7.70 59.63
C PHE A 462 1.44 -8.03 58.52
N GLY A 463 1.04 -8.79 57.50
CA GLY A 463 1.95 -9.22 56.45
C GLY A 463 2.60 -8.09 55.65
N ALA A 464 1.95 -6.92 55.59
CA ALA A 464 2.52 -5.72 54.95
C ALA A 464 3.80 -5.21 55.62
N LEU A 465 4.00 -5.49 56.91
CA LEU A 465 5.21 -5.09 57.67
C LEU A 465 6.41 -6.00 57.40
N PHE A 466 6.18 -7.17 56.74
CA PHE A 466 7.25 -8.16 56.48
C PHE A 466 7.42 -8.45 55.00
N ARG A 467 6.92 -7.53 54.15
CA ARG A 467 7.04 -7.64 52.70
C ARG A 467 7.43 -6.35 52.04
N ARG A 468 7.99 -6.47 50.83
CA ARG A 468 8.26 -5.40 49.89
C ARG A 468 7.47 -5.73 48.62
N ASP A 469 6.68 -4.79 48.18
CA ASP A 469 5.93 -4.88 46.92
C ASP A 469 6.59 -3.92 45.92
N LEU A 470 7.12 -4.48 44.82
CA LEU A 470 7.71 -3.75 43.73
C LEU A 470 6.77 -3.90 42.51
N GLN A 471 6.24 -2.81 42.02
CA GLN A 471 5.40 -2.74 40.86
C GLN A 471 6.04 -1.84 39.82
N SER A 472 6.25 -2.36 38.60
CA SER A 472 6.75 -1.60 37.47
C SER A 472 5.78 -1.77 36.32
N GLN A 473 5.39 -0.68 35.67
CA GLN A 473 4.55 -0.65 34.49
C GLN A 473 5.22 0.23 33.44
N PHE A 474 5.49 -0.37 32.29
CA PHE A 474 6.04 0.28 31.12
C PHE A 474 5.00 0.23 30.00
N MET A 475 4.66 1.38 29.45
CA MET A 475 3.75 1.52 28.30
C MET A 475 4.44 2.31 27.21
N GLU A 476 4.41 1.77 26.00
CA GLU A 476 4.93 2.40 24.78
C GLU A 476 3.82 2.41 23.73
N GLU A 477 3.58 3.56 23.15
CA GLU A 477 2.59 3.73 22.09
C GLU A 477 3.22 4.52 20.94
N VAL A 478 3.09 4.00 19.71
CA VAL A 478 3.62 4.61 18.50
C VAL A 478 2.48 4.73 17.51
N LEU A 479 2.23 5.92 16.98
CA LEU A 479 1.25 6.18 15.94
C LEU A 479 1.92 6.89 14.76
N ILE A 480 1.63 6.42 13.55
CA ILE A 480 2.16 7.02 12.32
C ILE A 480 0.98 7.53 11.48
N PHE A 481 0.96 8.84 11.29
CA PHE A 481 -0.02 9.57 10.49
C PHE A 481 0.59 10.00 9.18
N ILE A 482 -0.24 10.09 8.14
CA ILE A 482 0.17 10.57 6.82
C ILE A 482 -0.90 11.51 6.26
N THR A 483 -0.42 12.58 5.63
CA THR A 483 -1.24 13.57 4.96
C THR A 483 -0.61 13.88 3.60
N PRO A 484 -1.18 13.38 2.49
CA PRO A 484 -0.76 13.78 1.15
C PRO A 484 -1.41 15.09 0.72
N HIS A 485 -0.74 15.84 -0.16
CA HIS A 485 -1.29 17.01 -0.84
C HIS A 485 -0.88 17.00 -2.30
N ILE A 486 -1.84 17.06 -3.22
CA ILE A 486 -1.60 17.29 -4.63
C ILE A 486 -1.29 18.77 -4.82
N LEU A 487 -0.09 19.08 -5.33
CA LEU A 487 0.30 20.47 -5.55
C LEU A 487 -0.34 20.98 -6.85
N PRO A 488 -1.07 22.11 -6.81
CA PRO A 488 -1.71 22.66 -7.99
C PRO A 488 -0.67 23.11 -9.02
N HIS A 489 -1.01 22.94 -10.29
CA HIS A 489 -0.19 23.42 -11.38
C HIS A 489 -0.10 24.95 -11.33
N ARG A 490 1.09 25.50 -11.14
CA ARG A 490 1.29 26.94 -11.16
C ARG A 490 1.30 27.39 -12.61
N PRO A 491 0.39 28.29 -13.06
CA PRO A 491 0.48 28.84 -14.41
C PRO A 491 1.84 29.55 -14.59
N PRO A 492 2.40 29.52 -15.80
CA PRO A 492 3.68 30.18 -16.08
C PRO A 492 3.62 31.65 -15.64
N PHE A 493 4.65 32.06 -14.93
CA PHE A 493 4.80 33.47 -14.47
C PHE A 493 4.70 34.40 -15.67
N ASN A 494 3.60 35.11 -15.77
CA ASN A 494 3.42 36.12 -16.84
C ASN A 494 4.30 37.35 -16.51
N ARG A 495 5.47 37.44 -17.15
CA ARG A 495 6.43 38.57 -16.95
C ARG A 495 5.93 39.90 -17.46
N ASN A 496 4.70 40.02 -17.93
CA ASN A 496 4.17 41.20 -18.58
C ASN A 496 3.29 42.12 -17.70
N THR A 497 3.46 42.04 -16.39
CA THR A 497 2.84 43.05 -15.48
C THR A 497 3.92 43.73 -14.65
N GLN A 498 4.70 44.59 -15.26
CA GLN A 498 5.32 45.77 -14.67
C GLN A 498 5.20 46.95 -15.65
#